data_bc339257811a6514cb21887d18a7e76c
#
_entry.id   bc339257811a6514cb21887d18a7e76c
#
_cell.length_a   1.000
_cell.length_b   1.000
_cell.length_c   1.000
_cell.angle_alpha   90.00
_cell.angle_beta   90.00
_cell.angle_gamma   90.00
#
_symmetry.space_group_name_H-M   'P 1'
#
loop_
_entity.id
_entity.type
_entity.pdbx_description
1 polymer ?
#
loop_
_entity_poly.entity_id
_entity_poly.type
_entity_poly.pdbx_seq_one_letter_code
_entity_poly.pdbx_strand_id
1 'polypeptide(L)'
;MRKFLRRFFCALLSLVLVAAVSTAIAVPAVIRIRGDLSDYMVSEEFQESIGKANAKRAKDTSARIMSANLLVHYESWGGTDAHKRAKMFLQVLDTYRPDVVAVQEMSDQWYCCLMQNRGSYKLLYPVRTGALVRMTGLLYDSDRVTLLEQGDVAYDRGDDARLRRIVWGLFQNNQSGEKYIVSSTHLDLIRSGEEKAERAVMESQADQAAALAKSLAAQYKCPVFACGDFNAMDGGGYDPVYDAPEIYSRLAKKMQDTKALAAKAKSGNNKKAAAPTYDHIFLTGTAKVRCYGILSDGAMDAMSDHYPIYADVKI
;
A
#
# COMPACT_ATOMS: atom_id res chain seq x y z
N MET A 1 24.96 -40.99 31.26
CA MET A 1 24.82 -39.58 30.91
C MET A 1 24.93 -39.34 29.38
N ARG A 2 26.01 -39.68 28.69
CA ARG A 2 26.18 -39.45 27.22
C ARG A 2 25.07 -40.06 26.35
N LYS A 3 24.62 -41.31 26.62
CA LYS A 3 23.54 -41.96 25.84
C LYS A 3 22.18 -41.31 26.05
N PHE A 4 21.91 -40.75 27.23
CA PHE A 4 20.66 -40.03 27.53
C PHE A 4 20.65 -38.68 26.81
N LEU A 5 21.72 -37.88 26.89
CA LEU A 5 21.85 -36.62 26.17
C LEU A 5 21.66 -36.82 24.66
N ARG A 6 22.29 -37.83 24.08
CA ARG A 6 22.16 -38.12 22.62
C ARG A 6 20.72 -38.46 22.24
N ARG A 7 20.00 -39.24 23.04
CA ARG A 7 18.57 -39.53 22.78
C ARG A 7 17.70 -38.32 22.94
N PHE A 8 17.95 -37.48 23.95
CA PHE A 8 17.24 -36.22 24.15
C PHE A 8 17.46 -35.24 22.99
N PHE A 9 18.70 -35.08 22.54
CA PHE A 9 19.00 -34.24 21.37
C PHE A 9 18.37 -34.79 20.08
N CYS A 10 18.38 -36.09 19.84
CA CYS A 10 17.72 -36.69 18.68
C CYS A 10 16.18 -36.49 18.75
N ALA A 11 15.57 -36.66 19.89
CA ALA A 11 14.13 -36.39 20.07
C ALA A 11 13.77 -34.93 19.86
N LEU A 12 14.58 -33.99 20.39
CA LEU A 12 14.38 -32.56 20.22
C LEU A 12 14.55 -32.16 18.74
N LEU A 13 15.57 -32.68 18.08
CA LEU A 13 15.82 -32.45 16.63
C LEU A 13 14.67 -32.99 15.78
N SER A 14 14.13 -34.15 16.13
CA SER A 14 12.98 -34.75 15.44
C SER A 14 11.72 -33.90 15.64
N LEU A 15 11.50 -33.38 16.84
CA LEU A 15 10.36 -32.48 17.13
C LEU A 15 10.45 -31.15 16.36
N VAL A 16 11.66 -30.56 16.32
CA VAL A 16 11.91 -29.34 15.55
C VAL A 16 11.73 -29.58 14.06
N LEU A 17 12.21 -30.72 13.54
CA LEU A 17 12.05 -31.08 12.13
C LEU A 17 10.58 -31.33 11.77
N VAL A 18 9.82 -32.04 12.62
CA VAL A 18 8.38 -32.26 12.42
C VAL A 18 7.61 -30.94 12.47
N ALA A 19 7.92 -30.04 13.42
CA ALA A 19 7.32 -28.72 13.47
C ALA A 19 7.64 -27.89 12.22
N ALA A 20 8.89 -27.90 11.75
CA ALA A 20 9.32 -27.18 10.55
C ALA A 20 8.64 -27.72 9.28
N VAL A 21 8.56 -29.06 9.13
CA VAL A 21 7.89 -29.71 8.00
C VAL A 21 6.38 -29.46 8.06
N SER A 22 5.76 -29.54 9.24
CA SER A 22 4.33 -29.24 9.41
C SER A 22 4.01 -27.78 9.04
N THR A 23 4.86 -26.84 9.44
CA THR A 23 4.69 -25.42 9.09
C THR A 23 4.90 -25.20 7.59
N ALA A 24 5.90 -25.85 6.98
CA ALA A 24 6.18 -25.74 5.55
C ALA A 24 5.02 -26.26 4.66
N ILE A 25 4.26 -27.24 5.15
CA ILE A 25 3.10 -27.79 4.43
C ILE A 25 1.82 -27.03 4.80
N ALA A 26 1.62 -26.71 6.07
CA ALA A 26 0.38 -26.11 6.54
C ALA A 26 0.18 -24.66 6.05
N VAL A 27 1.25 -23.85 6.04
CA VAL A 27 1.16 -22.44 5.61
C VAL A 27 0.74 -22.31 4.15
N PRO A 28 1.35 -22.99 3.18
CA PRO A 28 0.89 -22.97 1.79
C PRO A 28 -0.54 -23.49 1.61
N ALA A 29 -0.93 -24.53 2.36
CA ALA A 29 -2.29 -25.05 2.30
C ALA A 29 -3.33 -24.04 2.82
N VAL A 30 -3.05 -23.38 3.94
CA VAL A 30 -3.90 -22.30 4.47
C VAL A 30 -4.02 -21.14 3.49
N ILE A 31 -2.90 -20.68 2.90
CA ILE A 31 -2.91 -19.62 1.89
C ILE A 31 -3.79 -20.04 0.71
N ARG A 32 -3.63 -21.26 0.22
CA ARG A 32 -4.40 -21.78 -0.91
C ARG A 32 -5.89 -21.83 -0.61
N ILE A 33 -6.29 -22.35 0.54
CA ILE A 33 -7.72 -22.49 0.90
C ILE A 33 -8.34 -21.11 1.16
N ARG A 34 -7.69 -20.28 1.98
CA ARG A 34 -8.21 -18.95 2.35
C ARG A 34 -8.11 -17.93 1.22
N GLY A 35 -7.20 -18.13 0.27
CA GLY A 35 -6.99 -17.23 -0.87
C GLY A 35 -7.75 -17.66 -2.12
N ASP A 36 -8.55 -18.72 -2.08
CA ASP A 36 -9.33 -19.18 -3.23
C ASP A 36 -10.45 -18.18 -3.55
N LEU A 37 -10.45 -17.69 -4.78
CA LEU A 37 -11.43 -16.72 -5.30
C LEU A 37 -12.32 -17.33 -6.39
N SER A 38 -12.27 -18.64 -6.62
CA SER A 38 -12.99 -19.31 -7.72
C SER A 38 -14.49 -19.12 -7.63
N ASP A 39 -15.06 -19.21 -6.43
CA ASP A 39 -16.50 -19.14 -6.18
C ASP A 39 -17.05 -17.71 -6.07
N TYR A 40 -16.17 -16.71 -6.11
CA TYR A 40 -16.58 -15.32 -5.94
C TYR A 40 -16.78 -14.64 -7.29
N MET A 41 -17.96 -14.05 -7.49
CA MET A 41 -18.29 -13.27 -8.67
C MET A 41 -18.23 -11.78 -8.38
N VAL A 42 -17.67 -11.04 -9.30
CA VAL A 42 -17.69 -9.57 -9.30
C VAL A 42 -18.93 -9.11 -10.06
N SER A 43 -19.57 -8.03 -9.63
CA SER A 43 -20.77 -7.50 -10.28
C SER A 43 -20.52 -7.13 -11.75
N GLU A 44 -21.55 -7.27 -12.58
CA GLU A 44 -21.48 -6.84 -13.99
C GLU A 44 -21.17 -5.35 -14.10
N GLU A 45 -21.77 -4.53 -13.23
CA GLU A 45 -21.51 -3.10 -13.17
C GLU A 45 -20.01 -2.78 -12.97
N PHE A 46 -19.33 -3.49 -12.05
CA PHE A 46 -17.89 -3.33 -11.85
C PHE A 46 -17.10 -3.78 -13.08
N GLN A 47 -17.46 -4.93 -13.67
CA GLN A 47 -16.77 -5.44 -14.88
C GLN A 47 -16.93 -4.45 -16.05
N GLU A 48 -18.11 -3.88 -16.22
CA GLU A 48 -18.37 -2.86 -17.24
C GLU A 48 -17.59 -1.57 -17.00
N SER A 49 -17.55 -1.11 -15.75
CA SER A 49 -16.80 0.07 -15.36
C SER A 49 -15.30 -0.12 -15.60
N ILE A 50 -14.72 -1.23 -15.14
CA ILE A 50 -13.29 -1.51 -15.32
C ILE A 50 -12.95 -1.71 -16.80
N GLY A 51 -13.84 -2.32 -17.59
CA GLY A 51 -13.69 -2.49 -19.04
C GLY A 51 -13.74 -1.18 -19.82
N LYS A 52 -14.45 -0.18 -19.34
CA LYS A 52 -14.52 1.18 -19.91
C LYS A 52 -13.43 2.11 -19.35
N ALA A 53 -12.66 1.67 -18.37
CA ALA A 53 -11.66 2.50 -17.71
C ALA A 53 -10.55 2.93 -18.68
N ASN A 54 -10.25 4.21 -18.72
CA ASN A 54 -9.10 4.72 -19.47
C ASN A 54 -7.81 4.51 -18.66
N ALA A 55 -7.35 3.26 -18.63
CA ALA A 55 -6.14 2.86 -17.91
C ALA A 55 -4.84 3.08 -18.71
N LYS A 56 -4.92 3.70 -19.89
CA LYS A 56 -3.73 3.98 -20.69
C LYS A 56 -2.75 4.85 -19.92
N ARG A 57 -1.49 4.44 -19.89
CA ARG A 57 -0.42 5.26 -19.30
C ARG A 57 -0.24 6.56 -20.06
N ALA A 58 0.05 7.63 -19.36
CA ALA A 58 0.45 8.89 -19.96
C ALA A 58 1.72 8.69 -20.81
N LYS A 59 1.86 9.51 -21.87
CA LYS A 59 3.04 9.46 -22.73
C LYS A 59 4.32 9.70 -21.92
N ASP A 60 5.39 9.02 -22.28
CA ASP A 60 6.72 9.11 -21.62
C ASP A 60 6.70 8.77 -20.13
N THR A 61 5.84 7.84 -19.70
CA THR A 61 5.78 7.34 -18.33
C THR A 61 6.86 6.29 -18.11
N SER A 62 7.74 6.51 -17.11
CA SER A 62 8.71 5.52 -16.65
C SER A 62 8.09 4.56 -15.65
N ALA A 63 7.22 5.06 -14.75
CA ALA A 63 6.57 4.26 -13.73
C ALA A 63 5.14 4.73 -13.46
N ARG A 64 4.25 3.78 -13.18
CA ARG A 64 2.93 4.02 -12.57
C ARG A 64 2.97 3.55 -11.14
N ILE A 65 2.74 4.47 -10.22
CA ILE A 65 2.71 4.21 -8.78
C ILE A 65 1.27 4.36 -8.32
N MET A 66 0.78 3.42 -7.51
CA MET A 66 -0.58 3.41 -6.97
C MET A 66 -0.54 3.38 -5.45
N SER A 67 -1.54 3.93 -4.79
CA SER A 67 -1.84 3.73 -3.37
C SER A 67 -3.28 3.25 -3.22
N ALA A 68 -3.49 2.28 -2.33
CA ALA A 68 -4.80 1.69 -2.07
C ALA A 68 -4.93 1.25 -0.61
N ASN A 69 -5.80 1.89 0.14
CA ASN A 69 -6.30 1.34 1.39
C ASN A 69 -7.34 0.27 1.06
N LEU A 70 -7.11 -0.97 1.50
CA LEU A 70 -7.88 -2.15 1.10
C LEU A 70 -9.10 -2.39 1.99
N LEU A 71 -9.23 -1.67 3.09
CA LEU A 71 -10.15 -1.93 4.20
C LEU A 71 -9.98 -3.36 4.76
N VAL A 72 -9.74 -3.50 6.04
CA VAL A 72 -9.53 -4.80 6.71
C VAL A 72 -10.63 -5.82 6.39
N HIS A 73 -10.28 -7.10 6.41
CA HIS A 73 -11.18 -8.18 5.96
C HIS A 73 -12.40 -8.39 6.84
N TYR A 74 -12.33 -8.05 8.12
CA TYR A 74 -13.42 -8.23 9.09
C TYR A 74 -14.47 -7.12 9.04
N GLU A 75 -14.25 -6.10 8.22
CA GLU A 75 -15.25 -5.09 7.91
C GLU A 75 -15.86 -5.36 6.54
N SER A 76 -17.17 -5.26 6.44
CA SER A 76 -17.90 -5.32 5.19
C SER A 76 -18.20 -3.90 4.70
N TRP A 77 -17.99 -3.67 3.42
CA TRP A 77 -18.30 -2.41 2.79
C TRP A 77 -19.23 -2.63 1.59
N GLY A 78 -20.32 -1.87 1.53
CA GLY A 78 -21.30 -2.04 0.45
C GLY A 78 -21.89 -3.45 0.37
N GLY A 79 -21.92 -4.22 1.48
CA GLY A 79 -22.36 -5.61 1.50
C GLY A 79 -21.39 -6.61 0.85
N THR A 80 -20.13 -6.18 0.62
CA THR A 80 -19.11 -6.96 -0.11
C THR A 80 -18.06 -7.49 0.87
N ASP A 81 -17.84 -8.80 0.85
CA ASP A 81 -16.81 -9.43 1.67
C ASP A 81 -15.39 -9.26 1.09
N ALA A 82 -14.38 -9.58 1.89
CA ALA A 82 -12.98 -9.39 1.52
C ALA A 82 -12.54 -10.20 0.29
N HIS A 83 -13.16 -11.36 -0.01
CA HIS A 83 -12.80 -12.15 -1.20
C HIS A 83 -13.29 -11.47 -2.48
N LYS A 84 -14.54 -10.99 -2.49
CA LYS A 84 -15.06 -10.20 -3.62
C LYS A 84 -14.24 -8.93 -3.82
N ARG A 85 -13.95 -8.20 -2.73
CA ARG A 85 -13.11 -7.00 -2.77
C ARG A 85 -11.71 -7.32 -3.31
N ALA A 86 -11.10 -8.44 -2.91
CA ALA A 86 -9.82 -8.90 -3.42
C ALA A 86 -9.89 -9.21 -4.92
N LYS A 87 -10.97 -9.86 -5.38
CA LYS A 87 -11.17 -10.14 -6.81
C LYS A 87 -11.31 -8.85 -7.62
N MET A 88 -12.04 -7.86 -7.10
CA MET A 88 -12.14 -6.53 -7.71
C MET A 88 -10.79 -5.83 -7.78
N PHE A 89 -10.02 -5.84 -6.68
CA PHE A 89 -8.70 -5.23 -6.64
C PHE A 89 -7.72 -5.87 -7.61
N LEU A 90 -7.73 -7.20 -7.75
CA LEU A 90 -6.92 -7.91 -8.74
C LEU A 90 -7.27 -7.48 -10.17
N GLN A 91 -8.55 -7.24 -10.49
CA GLN A 91 -8.94 -6.70 -11.80
C GLN A 91 -8.45 -5.25 -12.00
N VAL A 92 -8.41 -4.44 -10.93
CA VAL A 92 -7.78 -3.12 -10.98
C VAL A 92 -6.29 -3.24 -11.31
N LEU A 93 -5.56 -4.18 -10.66
CA LEU A 93 -4.15 -4.43 -10.95
C LEU A 93 -3.95 -4.84 -12.42
N ASP A 94 -4.75 -5.75 -12.94
CA ASP A 94 -4.65 -6.23 -14.32
C ASP A 94 -4.96 -5.13 -15.34
N THR A 95 -5.92 -4.26 -15.03
CA THR A 95 -6.36 -3.18 -15.94
C THR A 95 -5.38 -2.01 -15.93
N TYR A 96 -5.01 -1.52 -14.77
CA TYR A 96 -4.16 -0.33 -14.61
C TYR A 96 -2.66 -0.66 -14.66
N ARG A 97 -2.28 -1.89 -14.37
CA ARG A 97 -0.91 -2.41 -14.39
C ARG A 97 0.10 -1.48 -13.71
N PRO A 98 -0.12 -1.10 -12.45
CA PRO A 98 0.84 -0.29 -11.73
C PRO A 98 2.16 -1.05 -11.57
N ASP A 99 3.29 -0.33 -11.62
CA ASP A 99 4.60 -0.93 -11.40
C ASP A 99 4.82 -1.25 -9.92
N VAL A 100 4.33 -0.36 -9.05
CA VAL A 100 4.34 -0.53 -7.59
C VAL A 100 3.04 0.00 -6.99
N VAL A 101 2.48 -0.74 -6.05
CA VAL A 101 1.28 -0.36 -5.29
C VAL A 101 1.61 -0.32 -3.81
N ALA A 102 1.39 0.82 -3.18
CA ALA A 102 1.37 0.95 -1.73
C ALA A 102 0.00 0.50 -1.21
N VAL A 103 -0.03 -0.48 -0.31
CA VAL A 103 -1.27 -1.00 0.27
C VAL A 103 -1.32 -0.74 1.76
N GLN A 104 -2.50 -0.37 2.24
CA GLN A 104 -2.81 -0.18 3.65
C GLN A 104 -3.96 -1.11 4.03
N GLU A 105 -4.13 -1.37 5.31
CA GLU A 105 -5.14 -2.25 5.88
C GLU A 105 -5.14 -3.69 5.35
N MET A 106 -3.99 -4.13 4.85
CA MET A 106 -3.79 -5.49 4.36
C MET A 106 -3.77 -6.47 5.53
N SER A 107 -4.92 -7.00 5.89
CA SER A 107 -5.09 -8.01 6.93
C SER A 107 -4.75 -9.42 6.42
N ASP A 108 -4.82 -10.43 7.29
CA ASP A 108 -4.41 -11.80 6.98
C ASP A 108 -5.23 -12.45 5.85
N GLN A 109 -6.52 -12.16 5.75
CA GLN A 109 -7.36 -12.64 4.65
C GLN A 109 -6.94 -12.02 3.31
N TRP A 110 -6.69 -10.70 3.29
CA TRP A 110 -6.13 -10.01 2.13
C TRP A 110 -4.80 -10.60 1.69
N TYR A 111 -3.93 -10.88 2.69
CA TYR A 111 -2.65 -11.53 2.42
C TYR A 111 -2.82 -12.88 1.71
N CYS A 112 -3.75 -13.73 2.18
CA CYS A 112 -4.02 -15.03 1.55
C CYS A 112 -4.52 -14.86 0.10
N CYS A 113 -5.50 -13.99 -0.12
CA CYS A 113 -6.04 -13.70 -1.45
C CYS A 113 -4.95 -13.20 -2.42
N LEU A 114 -4.17 -12.24 -1.99
CA LEU A 114 -3.09 -11.67 -2.81
C LEU A 114 -1.99 -12.70 -3.07
N MET A 115 -1.53 -13.44 -2.05
CA MET A 115 -0.48 -14.44 -2.22
C MET A 115 -0.86 -15.54 -3.20
N GLN A 116 -2.14 -15.92 -3.25
CA GLN A 116 -2.64 -16.97 -4.14
C GLN A 116 -2.85 -16.48 -5.58
N ASN A 117 -3.25 -15.20 -5.78
CA ASN A 117 -3.81 -14.75 -7.06
C ASN A 117 -3.06 -13.57 -7.70
N ARG A 118 -1.96 -13.09 -7.14
CA ARG A 118 -1.29 -11.84 -7.54
C ARG A 118 -0.57 -11.83 -8.90
N GLY A 119 -0.53 -12.96 -9.61
CA GLY A 119 0.20 -13.05 -10.89
C GLY A 119 1.69 -12.73 -10.75
N SER A 120 2.20 -11.82 -11.59
CA SER A 120 3.59 -11.32 -11.58
C SER A 120 3.93 -10.43 -10.38
N TYR A 121 2.91 -9.96 -9.64
CA TYR A 121 3.16 -9.12 -8.47
C TYR A 121 3.79 -9.89 -7.33
N LYS A 122 4.81 -9.28 -6.73
CA LYS A 122 5.43 -9.74 -5.48
C LYS A 122 5.01 -8.81 -4.35
N LEU A 123 4.90 -9.38 -3.15
CA LEU A 123 4.49 -8.67 -1.95
C LEU A 123 5.68 -8.44 -1.04
N LEU A 124 5.89 -7.19 -0.67
CA LEU A 124 6.85 -6.74 0.31
C LEU A 124 6.09 -6.25 1.55
N TYR A 125 6.40 -6.80 2.69
CA TYR A 125 5.79 -6.46 3.98
C TYR A 125 6.78 -6.68 5.12
N PRO A 126 6.60 -6.02 6.29
CA PRO A 126 7.48 -6.23 7.42
C PRO A 126 7.34 -7.64 7.98
N VAL A 127 8.48 -8.35 8.11
CA VAL A 127 8.54 -9.77 8.56
C VAL A 127 8.51 -9.88 10.09
N ARG A 128 8.12 -8.86 10.82
CA ARG A 128 8.26 -8.88 12.27
C ARG A 128 6.97 -9.26 12.96
N THR A 129 7.12 -10.22 13.90
CA THR A 129 6.15 -10.72 14.88
C THR A 129 5.17 -11.74 14.34
N GLY A 130 4.98 -12.85 15.06
CA GLY A 130 4.05 -13.94 14.78
C GLY A 130 2.55 -13.56 14.77
N ALA A 131 2.23 -12.28 14.72
CA ALA A 131 0.89 -11.80 14.47
C ALA A 131 0.69 -11.62 12.96
N LEU A 132 -0.33 -12.25 12.40
CA LEU A 132 -0.76 -12.18 11.00
C LEU A 132 -1.36 -10.80 10.61
N VAL A 133 -1.09 -9.77 11.38
CA VAL A 133 -1.61 -8.42 11.12
C VAL A 133 -0.58 -7.65 10.32
N ARG A 134 -0.72 -7.71 9.00
CA ARG A 134 0.13 -6.99 8.06
C ARG A 134 -0.67 -5.84 7.49
N MET A 135 -0.59 -4.68 8.15
CA MET A 135 -1.46 -3.55 7.82
C MET A 135 -0.92 -2.70 6.66
N THR A 136 0.39 -2.71 6.42
CA THR A 136 1.05 -1.85 5.42
C THR A 136 2.06 -2.65 4.63
N GLY A 137 2.09 -2.48 3.30
CA GLY A 137 3.01 -3.20 2.43
C GLY A 137 3.13 -2.59 1.04
N LEU A 138 3.90 -3.23 0.18
CA LEU A 138 4.04 -2.89 -1.23
C LEU A 138 3.79 -4.13 -2.09
N LEU A 139 3.00 -4.00 -3.14
CA LEU A 139 2.97 -4.92 -4.27
C LEU A 139 3.80 -4.33 -5.41
N TYR A 140 4.60 -5.13 -6.08
CA TYR A 140 5.36 -4.68 -7.25
C TYR A 140 5.33 -5.72 -8.36
N ASP A 141 5.15 -5.26 -9.60
CA ASP A 141 5.16 -6.10 -10.80
C ASP A 141 6.60 -6.49 -11.15
N SER A 142 7.00 -7.75 -10.86
CA SER A 142 8.37 -8.22 -11.08
C SER A 142 8.77 -8.33 -12.55
N ASP A 143 7.81 -8.28 -13.48
CA ASP A 143 8.10 -8.22 -14.91
C ASP A 143 8.56 -6.82 -15.33
N ARG A 144 8.18 -5.80 -14.58
CA ARG A 144 8.42 -4.39 -14.89
C ARG A 144 9.50 -3.74 -14.04
N VAL A 145 9.65 -4.17 -12.79
CA VAL A 145 10.62 -3.62 -11.86
C VAL A 145 11.37 -4.69 -11.09
N THR A 146 12.62 -4.40 -10.80
CA THR A 146 13.46 -5.21 -9.91
C THR A 146 13.59 -4.50 -8.56
N LEU A 147 13.26 -5.21 -7.47
CA LEU A 147 13.53 -4.75 -6.12
C LEU A 147 15.02 -4.90 -5.82
N LEU A 148 15.71 -3.80 -5.54
CA LEU A 148 17.14 -3.78 -5.23
C LEU A 148 17.41 -3.81 -3.73
N GLU A 149 16.61 -3.07 -2.96
CA GLU A 149 16.74 -2.96 -1.51
C GLU A 149 15.39 -2.66 -0.89
N GLN A 150 15.22 -2.98 0.39
CA GLN A 150 13.99 -2.80 1.13
C GLN A 150 14.25 -2.50 2.60
N GLY A 151 13.27 -1.88 3.25
CA GLY A 151 13.30 -1.69 4.68
C GLY A 151 11.95 -1.32 5.25
N ASP A 152 11.89 -1.27 6.56
CA ASP A 152 10.71 -0.82 7.29
C ASP A 152 11.10 -0.05 8.56
N VAL A 153 10.29 0.93 8.93
CA VAL A 153 10.47 1.76 10.12
C VAL A 153 9.15 1.85 10.86
N ALA A 154 9.13 1.45 12.13
CA ALA A 154 7.98 1.69 13.01
C ALA A 154 7.94 3.17 13.40
N TYR A 155 6.73 3.71 13.58
CA TYR A 155 6.58 5.01 14.18
C TYR A 155 6.91 4.99 15.67
N ASP A 156 7.45 6.09 16.19
CA ASP A 156 7.87 6.22 17.58
C ASP A 156 6.67 6.44 18.53
N ARG A 157 5.53 6.88 17.98
CA ARG A 157 4.33 7.23 18.72
C ARG A 157 3.08 6.72 18.02
N GLY A 158 2.03 6.52 18.78
CA GLY A 158 0.71 6.06 18.37
C GLY A 158 0.30 4.81 19.14
N ASP A 159 -1.00 4.60 19.29
CA ASP A 159 -1.56 3.45 20.00
C ASP A 159 -1.14 2.13 19.36
N ASP A 160 -1.08 2.14 18.03
CA ASP A 160 -0.67 1.04 17.17
C ASP A 160 0.72 1.24 16.56
N ALA A 161 1.62 1.99 17.23
CA ALA A 161 2.94 2.33 16.71
C ALA A 161 3.75 1.10 16.22
N ARG A 162 3.50 -0.07 16.80
CA ARG A 162 4.12 -1.32 16.34
C ARG A 162 3.53 -1.87 15.06
N LEU A 163 2.28 -1.54 14.74
CA LEU A 163 1.54 -1.97 13.55
C LEU A 163 1.65 -0.91 12.45
N ARG A 164 1.58 0.38 12.83
CA ARG A 164 1.74 1.48 11.90
C ARG A 164 3.22 1.72 11.62
N ARG A 165 3.56 1.57 10.35
CA ARG A 165 4.94 1.56 9.88
C ARG A 165 5.05 2.23 8.53
N ILE A 166 6.28 2.57 8.17
CA ILE A 166 6.65 2.92 6.80
C ILE A 166 7.39 1.70 6.24
N VAL A 167 6.88 1.11 5.18
CA VAL A 167 7.54 0.05 4.41
C VAL A 167 8.03 0.65 3.11
N TRP A 168 9.28 0.44 2.74
CA TRP A 168 9.84 1.01 1.53
C TRP A 168 10.63 -0.01 0.72
N GLY A 169 10.69 0.21 -0.60
CA GLY A 169 11.52 -0.53 -1.54
C GLY A 169 12.21 0.40 -2.52
N LEU A 170 13.49 0.11 -2.80
CA LEU A 170 14.24 0.69 -3.91
C LEU A 170 14.03 -0.18 -5.14
N PHE A 171 13.43 0.38 -6.16
CA PHE A 171 13.11 -0.30 -7.41
C PHE A 171 13.94 0.22 -8.57
N GLN A 172 14.24 -0.65 -9.50
CA GLN A 172 14.80 -0.33 -10.80
C GLN A 172 13.83 -0.72 -11.88
N ASN A 173 13.49 0.20 -12.78
CA ASN A 173 12.69 -0.09 -13.95
C ASN A 173 13.49 -1.02 -14.88
N ASN A 174 12.91 -2.17 -15.24
CA ASN A 174 13.62 -3.21 -16.03
C ASN A 174 13.91 -2.76 -17.46
N GLN A 175 13.15 -1.79 -18.00
CA GLN A 175 13.32 -1.31 -19.35
C GLN A 175 14.30 -0.13 -19.44
N SER A 176 14.16 0.86 -18.54
CA SER A 176 14.95 2.10 -18.61
C SER A 176 16.18 2.09 -17.72
N GLY A 177 16.25 1.20 -16.72
CA GLY A 177 17.30 1.18 -15.70
C GLY A 177 17.17 2.29 -14.66
N GLU A 178 16.19 3.18 -14.78
CA GLU A 178 15.92 4.28 -13.84
C GLU A 178 15.55 3.72 -12.46
N LYS A 179 16.07 4.36 -11.41
CA LYS A 179 15.83 3.94 -10.03
C LYS A 179 14.91 4.94 -9.32
N TYR A 180 14.06 4.41 -8.46
CA TYR A 180 13.19 5.20 -7.60
C TYR A 180 12.79 4.39 -6.36
N ILE A 181 12.36 5.08 -5.32
CA ILE A 181 11.86 4.47 -4.10
C ILE A 181 10.36 4.71 -4.01
N VAL A 182 9.64 3.68 -3.58
CA VAL A 182 8.24 3.79 -3.16
C VAL A 182 8.16 3.37 -1.71
N SER A 183 7.44 4.15 -0.91
CA SER A 183 7.09 3.75 0.45
C SER A 183 5.59 3.72 0.63
N SER A 184 5.12 2.84 1.51
CA SER A 184 3.73 2.74 1.96
C SER A 184 3.65 3.05 3.43
N THR A 185 2.69 3.85 3.83
CA THR A 185 2.39 4.17 5.22
C THR A 185 0.89 4.30 5.46
N HIS A 186 0.49 4.24 6.74
CA HIS A 186 -0.84 4.57 7.20
C HIS A 186 -0.69 5.30 8.54
N LEU A 187 -1.03 6.60 8.59
CA LEU A 187 -0.93 7.39 9.81
C LEU A 187 -2.09 7.07 10.75
N ASP A 188 -1.93 7.42 12.02
CA ASP A 188 -3.04 7.41 12.96
C ASP A 188 -4.14 8.37 12.53
N LEU A 189 -5.29 8.26 13.15
CA LEU A 189 -6.45 9.11 12.90
C LEU A 189 -6.86 9.82 14.21
N ILE A 190 -7.59 10.92 14.07
CA ILE A 190 -8.15 11.65 15.21
C ILE A 190 -9.48 10.99 15.59
N ARG A 191 -9.63 10.65 16.88
CA ARG A 191 -10.86 10.11 17.46
C ARG A 191 -11.48 11.11 18.43
N SER A 192 -12.79 11.01 18.61
CA SER A 192 -13.51 11.88 19.53
C SER A 192 -13.01 11.72 20.98
N GLY A 193 -12.73 12.85 21.61
CA GLY A 193 -12.29 12.93 23.02
C GLY A 193 -10.78 12.97 23.23
N GLU A 194 -9.98 12.71 22.22
CA GLU A 194 -8.50 12.67 22.32
C GLU A 194 -7.78 13.53 21.25
N GLU A 195 -8.52 14.45 20.62
CA GLU A 195 -8.10 15.16 19.41
C GLU A 195 -6.73 15.83 19.52
N LYS A 196 -6.42 16.43 20.67
CA LYS A 196 -5.12 17.11 20.89
C LYS A 196 -3.97 16.13 20.95
N ALA A 197 -4.16 15.00 21.62
CA ALA A 197 -3.12 13.99 21.79
C ALA A 197 -2.86 13.26 20.46
N GLU A 198 -3.91 12.86 19.76
CA GLU A 198 -3.82 12.14 18.49
C GLU A 198 -3.28 13.03 17.38
N ARG A 199 -3.65 14.30 17.35
CA ARG A 199 -3.08 15.29 16.44
C ARG A 199 -1.56 15.41 16.61
N ALA A 200 -1.07 15.47 17.86
CA ALA A 200 0.37 15.49 18.15
C ALA A 200 1.08 14.19 17.71
N VAL A 201 0.40 13.05 17.78
CA VAL A 201 0.89 11.77 17.24
C VAL A 201 0.99 11.85 15.72
N MET A 202 -0.08 12.26 15.03
CA MET A 202 -0.10 12.38 13.57
C MET A 202 0.96 13.39 13.06
N GLU A 203 1.16 14.51 13.75
CA GLU A 203 2.23 15.46 13.44
C GLU A 203 3.61 14.82 13.52
N SER A 204 3.87 14.05 14.57
CA SER A 204 5.13 13.31 14.73
C SER A 204 5.32 12.27 13.62
N GLN A 205 4.28 11.51 13.31
CA GLN A 205 4.31 10.49 12.25
C GLN A 205 4.53 11.13 10.86
N ALA A 206 3.86 12.24 10.57
CA ALA A 206 4.05 13.00 9.33
C ALA A 206 5.49 13.52 9.19
N ASP A 207 6.07 14.01 10.28
CA ASP A 207 7.47 14.45 10.31
C ASP A 207 8.44 13.31 10.07
N GLN A 208 8.22 12.16 10.68
CA GLN A 208 9.04 10.95 10.50
C GLN A 208 8.94 10.44 9.06
N ALA A 209 7.75 10.40 8.47
CA ALA A 209 7.55 10.00 7.08
C ALA A 209 8.30 10.91 6.10
N ALA A 210 8.19 12.23 6.28
CA ALA A 210 8.88 13.20 5.44
C ALA A 210 10.41 13.16 5.64
N ALA A 211 10.89 12.99 6.88
CA ALA A 211 12.31 12.86 7.19
C ALA A 211 12.93 11.61 6.57
N LEU A 212 12.23 10.46 6.64
CA LEU A 212 12.67 9.22 6.01
C LEU A 212 12.73 9.38 4.49
N ALA A 213 11.70 9.94 3.86
CA ALA A 213 11.69 10.18 2.41
C ALA A 213 12.87 11.04 1.97
N LYS A 214 13.18 12.11 2.71
CA LYS A 214 14.33 12.98 2.46
C LYS A 214 15.66 12.24 2.63
N SER A 215 15.80 11.44 3.68
CA SER A 215 17.00 10.63 3.94
C SER A 215 17.25 9.63 2.83
N LEU A 216 16.21 8.88 2.43
CA LEU A 216 16.30 7.90 1.34
C LEU A 216 16.65 8.56 0.00
N ALA A 217 16.03 9.71 -0.33
CA ALA A 217 16.33 10.45 -1.55
C ALA A 217 17.81 10.89 -1.59
N ALA A 218 18.34 11.34 -0.47
CA ALA A 218 19.75 11.75 -0.36
C ALA A 218 20.71 10.55 -0.45
N GLN A 219 20.38 9.44 0.21
CA GLN A 219 21.20 8.23 0.25
C GLN A 219 21.29 7.57 -1.12
N TYR A 220 20.17 7.36 -1.80
CA TYR A 220 20.09 6.62 -3.06
C TYR A 220 20.15 7.51 -4.30
N LYS A 221 20.14 8.83 -4.13
CA LYS A 221 20.18 9.84 -5.22
C LYS A 221 19.12 9.59 -6.30
N CYS A 222 17.93 9.21 -5.89
CA CYS A 222 16.79 8.97 -6.74
C CYS A 222 15.50 9.53 -6.11
N PRO A 223 14.43 9.75 -6.88
CA PRO A 223 13.16 10.21 -6.32
C PRO A 223 12.54 9.17 -5.39
N VAL A 224 11.86 9.66 -4.36
CA VAL A 224 11.08 8.89 -3.41
C VAL A 224 9.61 9.28 -3.53
N PHE A 225 8.76 8.29 -3.70
CA PHE A 225 7.30 8.43 -3.68
C PHE A 225 6.78 7.86 -2.37
N ALA A 226 6.43 8.76 -1.44
CA ALA A 226 5.80 8.41 -0.16
C ALA A 226 4.29 8.33 -0.37
N CYS A 227 3.76 7.11 -0.32
CA CYS A 227 2.38 6.79 -0.61
C CYS A 227 1.66 6.30 0.65
N GLY A 228 0.36 6.47 0.71
CA GLY A 228 -0.45 5.87 1.75
C GLY A 228 -1.71 6.63 2.07
N ASP A 229 -2.40 6.08 3.06
CA ASP A 229 -3.46 6.75 3.79
C ASP A 229 -2.83 7.57 4.92
N PHE A 230 -2.84 8.89 4.74
CA PHE A 230 -2.28 9.81 5.72
C PHE A 230 -3.33 10.29 6.74
N ASN A 231 -4.57 9.83 6.64
CA ASN A 231 -5.69 10.30 7.45
C ASN A 231 -5.76 11.84 7.51
N ALA A 232 -5.38 12.49 6.42
CA ALA A 232 -5.21 13.93 6.33
C ALA A 232 -5.69 14.42 4.95
N MET A 233 -6.78 15.18 4.93
CA MET A 233 -7.45 15.59 3.70
C MET A 233 -6.76 16.81 3.06
N ASP A 234 -6.65 16.81 1.74
CA ASP A 234 -5.95 17.83 0.94
C ASP A 234 -6.84 19.04 0.55
N GLY A 235 -7.97 19.21 1.17
CA GLY A 235 -8.88 20.30 0.86
C GLY A 235 -10.06 20.35 1.79
N GLY A 236 -10.99 21.30 1.57
CA GLY A 236 -12.12 21.59 2.42
C GLY A 236 -12.84 20.35 2.91
N GLY A 237 -12.50 19.95 4.11
CA GLY A 237 -13.03 18.79 4.76
C GLY A 237 -14.49 18.97 5.14
N TYR A 238 -15.16 17.86 5.35
CA TYR A 238 -16.48 17.83 5.95
C TYR A 238 -16.41 18.14 7.45
N ASP A 239 -15.29 17.75 8.07
CA ASP A 239 -15.00 17.99 9.49
C ASP A 239 -13.55 18.44 9.70
N PRO A 240 -13.29 19.70 10.01
CA PRO A 240 -11.93 20.24 10.17
C PRO A 240 -11.17 19.64 11.37
N VAL A 241 -11.84 18.95 12.28
CA VAL A 241 -11.21 18.29 13.41
C VAL A 241 -10.65 16.93 12.98
N TYR A 242 -11.46 16.11 12.31
CA TYR A 242 -11.12 14.74 11.96
C TYR A 242 -10.37 14.62 10.62
N ASP A 243 -10.61 15.56 9.70
CA ASP A 243 -9.99 15.57 8.37
C ASP A 243 -8.51 16.03 8.39
N ALA A 244 -8.07 16.56 9.50
CA ALA A 244 -6.67 16.94 9.78
C ALA A 244 -5.93 17.68 8.64
N PRO A 245 -6.50 18.73 8.03
CA PRO A 245 -5.91 19.41 6.87
C PRO A 245 -4.55 20.07 7.18
N GLU A 246 -4.26 20.34 8.43
CA GLU A 246 -2.96 20.86 8.85
C GLU A 246 -1.86 19.78 8.76
N ILE A 247 -2.19 18.49 8.93
CA ILE A 247 -1.26 17.38 8.73
C ILE A 247 -0.90 17.27 7.25
N TYR A 248 -1.89 17.34 6.35
CA TYR A 248 -1.64 17.45 4.93
C TYR A 248 -0.75 18.65 4.60
N SER A 249 -1.08 19.84 5.13
CA SER A 249 -0.30 21.05 4.91
C SER A 249 1.14 20.93 5.42
N ARG A 250 1.35 20.19 6.53
CA ARG A 250 2.67 19.89 7.10
C ARG A 250 3.51 19.01 6.17
N LEU A 251 2.89 17.99 5.58
CA LEU A 251 3.52 17.09 4.60
C LEU A 251 3.84 17.83 3.30
N ALA A 252 2.88 18.60 2.77
CA ALA A 252 3.02 19.35 1.51
C ALA A 252 4.06 20.48 1.57
N LYS A 253 4.42 20.97 2.77
CA LYS A 253 5.56 21.89 2.97
C LYS A 253 6.92 21.20 2.85
N LYS A 254 6.99 19.88 3.05
CA LYS A 254 8.23 19.10 3.08
C LYS A 254 8.43 18.25 1.84
N MET A 255 7.35 17.86 1.20
CA MET A 255 7.31 17.01 0.01
C MET A 255 6.36 17.63 -1.03
N GLN A 256 6.47 17.23 -2.28
CA GLN A 256 5.62 17.72 -3.36
C GLN A 256 4.44 16.76 -3.55
N ASP A 257 3.21 17.24 -3.49
CA ASP A 257 2.04 16.43 -3.80
C ASP A 257 1.94 16.18 -5.31
N THR A 258 1.91 14.90 -5.71
CA THR A 258 1.78 14.52 -7.12
C THR A 258 0.46 14.93 -7.75
N LYS A 259 -0.63 15.03 -6.97
CA LYS A 259 -1.91 15.56 -7.42
C LYS A 259 -1.79 17.02 -7.83
N ALA A 260 -1.14 17.85 -6.99
CA ALA A 260 -0.90 19.25 -7.27
C ALA A 260 0.08 19.47 -8.44
N LEU A 261 1.08 18.59 -8.60
CA LEU A 261 2.00 18.61 -9.73
C LEU A 261 1.30 18.25 -11.05
N ALA A 262 0.44 17.24 -11.06
CA ALA A 262 -0.32 16.80 -12.22
C ALA A 262 -1.33 17.86 -12.70
N ALA A 263 -1.96 18.60 -11.80
CA ALA A 263 -2.87 19.70 -12.13
C ALA A 263 -2.19 20.79 -12.97
N LYS A 264 -0.89 21.02 -12.74
CA LYS A 264 -0.06 21.97 -13.49
C LYS A 264 0.35 21.43 -14.87
N ALA A 265 0.38 20.12 -15.04
CA ALA A 265 0.91 19.47 -16.24
C ALA A 265 -0.09 19.40 -17.42
N LYS A 266 -1.28 19.97 -17.33
CA LYS A 266 -2.36 19.97 -18.36
C LYS A 266 -2.68 18.59 -18.99
N SER A 267 -2.31 17.50 -18.34
CA SER A 267 -2.46 16.16 -18.86
C SER A 267 -3.44 15.38 -18.00
N GLY A 268 -4.72 15.53 -18.22
CA GLY A 268 -5.61 14.63 -17.56
C GLY A 268 -7.07 15.00 -17.71
N ASN A 269 -7.83 14.15 -18.34
CA ASN A 269 -9.29 14.20 -18.42
C ASN A 269 -9.98 13.89 -17.07
N ASN A 270 -9.30 14.01 -15.94
CA ASN A 270 -9.84 13.60 -14.66
C ASN A 270 -10.44 14.77 -13.89
N LYS A 271 -11.71 15.11 -14.20
CA LYS A 271 -12.50 16.03 -13.39
C LYS A 271 -12.65 15.55 -11.93
N LYS A 272 -12.57 14.23 -11.69
CA LYS A 272 -12.64 13.61 -10.37
C LYS A 272 -11.31 13.66 -9.59
N ALA A 273 -10.17 13.88 -10.25
CA ALA A 273 -8.88 14.07 -9.58
C ALA A 273 -8.81 15.33 -8.70
N ALA A 274 -9.82 16.19 -8.74
CA ALA A 274 -9.91 17.37 -7.89
C ALA A 274 -10.61 17.09 -6.54
N ALA A 275 -11.24 15.92 -6.35
CA ALA A 275 -11.90 15.61 -5.09
C ALA A 275 -10.89 15.52 -3.94
N PRO A 276 -11.20 16.02 -2.74
CA PRO A 276 -10.38 15.81 -1.55
C PRO A 276 -10.18 14.32 -1.27
N THR A 277 -9.02 13.95 -0.72
CA THR A 277 -8.69 12.57 -0.38
C THR A 277 -7.78 12.51 0.85
N TYR A 278 -7.87 11.43 1.61
CA TYR A 278 -6.93 11.08 2.69
C TYR A 278 -5.69 10.36 2.17
N ASP A 279 -5.82 9.79 0.96
CA ASP A 279 -4.75 9.04 0.32
C ASP A 279 -3.90 9.97 -0.54
N HIS A 280 -2.57 9.87 -0.38
CA HIS A 280 -1.64 10.74 -1.10
C HIS A 280 -0.45 9.96 -1.66
N ILE A 281 0.12 10.52 -2.73
CA ILE A 281 1.43 10.16 -3.27
C ILE A 281 2.28 11.43 -3.26
N PHE A 282 3.18 11.54 -2.28
CA PHE A 282 4.11 12.66 -2.16
C PHE A 282 5.45 12.32 -2.81
N LEU A 283 6.03 13.29 -3.50
CA LEU A 283 7.33 13.20 -4.16
C LEU A 283 8.40 13.96 -3.38
N THR A 284 9.52 13.31 -3.12
CA THR A 284 10.78 13.94 -2.67
C THR A 284 11.86 13.69 -3.72
N GLY A 285 12.60 14.72 -4.09
CA GLY A 285 13.54 14.68 -5.21
C GLY A 285 12.92 15.15 -6.51
N THR A 286 13.46 14.69 -7.65
CA THR A 286 13.07 15.19 -8.98
C THR A 286 12.47 14.08 -9.83
N ALA A 287 11.22 14.25 -10.22
CA ALA A 287 10.53 13.47 -11.24
C ALA A 287 9.45 14.34 -11.90
N LYS A 288 9.00 13.97 -13.09
CA LYS A 288 7.89 14.67 -13.77
C LYS A 288 6.61 13.86 -13.61
N VAL A 289 5.62 14.42 -12.92
CA VAL A 289 4.29 13.82 -12.85
C VAL A 289 3.56 14.10 -14.17
N ARG A 290 3.16 13.06 -14.86
CA ARG A 290 2.49 13.11 -16.17
C ARG A 290 0.98 13.03 -16.05
N CYS A 291 0.50 12.26 -15.09
CA CYS A 291 -0.92 12.07 -14.81
C CYS A 291 -1.10 11.72 -13.33
N TYR A 292 -2.23 12.08 -12.80
CA TYR A 292 -2.72 11.62 -11.50
C TYR A 292 -4.19 11.23 -11.65
N GLY A 293 -4.61 10.16 -11.02
CA GLY A 293 -6.00 9.72 -11.07
C GLY A 293 -6.47 9.18 -9.73
N ILE A 294 -7.77 9.38 -9.47
CA ILE A 294 -8.51 8.73 -8.39
C ILE A 294 -9.50 7.79 -9.07
N LEU A 295 -9.53 6.52 -8.67
CA LEU A 295 -10.44 5.52 -9.21
C LEU A 295 -11.80 5.61 -8.52
N SER A 296 -12.45 6.77 -8.60
CA SER A 296 -13.72 7.09 -7.94
C SER A 296 -14.93 6.87 -8.86
N ASP A 297 -14.94 5.84 -9.66
CA ASP A 297 -16.14 5.38 -10.34
C ASP A 297 -17.07 4.70 -9.33
N GLY A 298 -18.39 4.90 -9.42
CA GLY A 298 -19.36 4.35 -8.46
C GLY A 298 -19.28 2.82 -8.30
N ALA A 299 -18.84 2.11 -9.34
CA ALA A 299 -18.58 0.69 -9.24
C ALA A 299 -17.42 0.33 -8.29
N MET A 300 -16.49 1.27 -8.02
CA MET A 300 -15.40 1.08 -7.07
C MET A 300 -15.85 1.20 -5.62
N ASP A 301 -17.04 1.75 -5.35
CA ASP A 301 -17.59 1.93 -4.00
C ASP A 301 -17.71 0.60 -3.23
N ALA A 302 -17.87 -0.51 -3.94
CA ALA A 302 -17.97 -1.83 -3.32
C ALA A 302 -16.61 -2.46 -2.98
N MET A 303 -15.48 -1.86 -3.41
CA MET A 303 -14.16 -2.44 -3.22
C MET A 303 -13.53 -2.05 -1.88
N SER A 304 -13.66 -0.80 -1.48
CA SER A 304 -13.14 -0.25 -0.23
C SER A 304 -13.90 1.03 0.10
N ASP A 305 -13.82 1.50 1.34
CA ASP A 305 -14.24 2.83 1.75
C ASP A 305 -13.29 3.94 1.27
N HIS A 306 -12.14 3.54 0.69
CA HIS A 306 -11.20 4.41 0.00
C HIS A 306 -11.11 4.09 -1.49
N TYR A 307 -10.86 5.11 -2.30
CA TYR A 307 -10.58 4.94 -3.73
C TYR A 307 -9.08 4.83 -3.97
N PRO A 308 -8.62 3.84 -4.74
CA PRO A 308 -7.23 3.80 -5.17
C PRO A 308 -6.86 5.08 -5.94
N ILE A 309 -5.67 5.57 -5.68
CA ILE A 309 -5.08 6.68 -6.40
C ILE A 309 -3.83 6.22 -7.15
N TYR A 310 -3.50 6.87 -8.27
CA TYR A 310 -2.27 6.56 -9.00
C TYR A 310 -1.62 7.80 -9.61
N ALA A 311 -0.32 7.72 -9.82
CA ALA A 311 0.45 8.70 -10.56
C ALA A 311 1.29 8.03 -11.66
N ASP A 312 1.21 8.56 -12.88
CA ASP A 312 2.15 8.26 -13.95
C ASP A 312 3.30 9.25 -13.89
N VAL A 313 4.52 8.74 -13.78
CA VAL A 313 5.70 9.57 -13.59
C VAL A 313 6.79 9.26 -14.60
N LYS A 314 7.59 10.27 -14.94
CA LYS A 314 8.86 10.16 -15.63
C LYS A 314 9.98 10.46 -14.61
N ILE A 315 10.82 9.46 -14.38
CA ILE A 315 11.97 9.56 -13.49
C ILE A 315 13.08 10.36 -14.20
#